data_aca5a5fe46802cb491bbf86eeb65513c
#
_entry.id   aca5a5fe46802cb491bbf86eeb65513c
#
_cell.length_a   1.000
_cell.length_b   1.000
_cell.length_c   1.000
_cell.angle_alpha   90.00
_cell.angle_beta   90.00
_cell.angle_gamma   90.00
#
_symmetry.space_group_name_H-M   'P 1'
#
loop_
_entity.id
_entity.type
_entity.pdbx_description
1 polymer ?
#
loop_
_entity_poly.entity_id
_entity_poly.type
_entity_poly.pdbx_seq_one_letter_code
_entity_poly.pdbx_strand_id
1 'polypeptide(L)'
;MTTQKKVLGTYSAGSNHWVGDGFPVRNLFPSNGVDVDPFLMLDYAGPSRFEPAKKPRGVGEHPHRGFETVTIAYQGSVGHRDSAGNSGVIYPGDVQWMTAASGVVHEELHEAEFTKNGGIFEMVQLWVNLPKAQKMSKPRYQGITKAQIPVIELEGGGHARVIAGELLGRLGPAKTFTQVNLFDVILKAGERFELPLPDGHNAAVVLRKGDVLINGTDTLSGEALIAPLSEEGDAVTLEAKADTQLLILSGEPIAEPVASYGPFVMNTHEELAQAVEDYRAGRMGHLA
;
A
#
# COMPACT_ATOMS: atom_id res chain seq x y z
N MET A 1 -21.53 -22.14 4.66
CA MET A 1 -21.42 -21.80 3.21
C MET A 1 -20.77 -20.44 3.17
N THR A 2 -19.66 -20.32 2.44
CA THR A 2 -19.00 -19.04 2.21
C THR A 2 -19.91 -18.13 1.36
N THR A 3 -19.98 -16.86 1.74
CA THR A 3 -20.71 -15.82 1.00
C THR A 3 -19.71 -14.96 0.27
N GLN A 4 -19.78 -14.93 -1.06
CA GLN A 4 -18.84 -14.14 -1.87
C GLN A 4 -19.11 -12.64 -1.71
N LYS A 5 -18.03 -11.86 -1.46
CA LYS A 5 -18.10 -10.40 -1.54
C LYS A 5 -18.37 -9.97 -2.98
N LYS A 6 -19.33 -9.07 -3.18
CA LYS A 6 -19.69 -8.58 -4.52
C LYS A 6 -18.65 -7.61 -5.05
N VAL A 7 -18.31 -7.70 -6.33
CA VAL A 7 -17.53 -6.67 -7.03
C VAL A 7 -18.39 -5.43 -7.24
N LEU A 8 -17.94 -4.27 -6.76
CA LEU A 8 -18.67 -3.00 -6.85
C LEU A 8 -18.36 -2.22 -8.15
N GLY A 9 -17.38 -2.69 -8.89
CA GLY A 9 -16.94 -2.13 -10.15
C GLY A 9 -15.49 -2.52 -10.46
N THR A 10 -15.06 -2.20 -11.67
CA THR A 10 -13.66 -2.39 -12.10
C THR A 10 -13.13 -1.07 -12.63
N TYR A 11 -11.97 -0.63 -12.13
CA TYR A 11 -11.42 0.68 -12.44
C TYR A 11 -9.97 0.55 -12.86
N SER A 12 -9.58 1.36 -13.85
CA SER A 12 -8.19 1.53 -14.22
C SER A 12 -7.55 2.63 -13.38
N ALA A 13 -6.25 2.53 -13.17
CA ALA A 13 -5.48 3.63 -12.61
C ALA A 13 -5.58 4.90 -13.49
N GLY A 14 -5.43 6.06 -12.87
CA GLY A 14 -5.32 7.34 -13.54
C GLY A 14 -4.08 7.43 -14.44
N SER A 15 -3.88 8.60 -15.04
CA SER A 15 -2.69 8.89 -15.86
C SER A 15 -1.42 8.83 -15.02
N ASN A 16 -0.29 8.50 -15.67
CA ASN A 16 1.01 8.55 -15.04
C ASN A 16 1.34 9.96 -14.56
N HIS A 17 1.87 10.07 -13.36
CA HIS A 17 2.47 11.30 -12.84
C HIS A 17 3.74 10.98 -12.05
N TRP A 18 4.55 11.98 -11.81
CA TRP A 18 5.78 11.82 -11.04
C TRP A 18 5.56 12.27 -9.60
N VAL A 19 6.00 11.44 -8.64
CA VAL A 19 6.18 11.82 -7.25
C VAL A 19 7.69 12.03 -7.04
N GLY A 20 8.09 13.28 -6.84
CA GLY A 20 9.48 13.67 -6.97
C GLY A 20 10.02 13.43 -8.38
N ASP A 21 11.28 13.02 -8.48
CA ASP A 21 11.94 12.64 -9.73
C ASP A 21 12.30 11.14 -9.80
N GLY A 22 11.83 10.36 -8.79
CA GLY A 22 12.16 8.95 -8.64
C GLY A 22 10.99 7.99 -8.84
N PHE A 23 9.74 8.45 -8.74
CA PHE A 23 8.59 7.56 -8.70
C PHE A 23 7.54 7.93 -9.76
N PRO A 24 7.58 7.29 -10.95
CA PRO A 24 6.52 7.42 -11.95
C PRO A 24 5.35 6.53 -11.54
N VAL A 25 4.30 7.13 -10.97
CA VAL A 25 3.16 6.39 -10.40
C VAL A 25 1.89 6.58 -11.18
N ARG A 26 1.00 5.60 -11.04
CA ARG A 26 -0.43 5.67 -11.42
C ARG A 26 -1.25 5.55 -10.14
N ASN A 27 -2.11 6.53 -9.88
CA ASN A 27 -3.01 6.48 -8.73
C ASN A 27 -4.18 5.53 -9.02
N LEU A 28 -4.33 4.49 -8.20
CA LEU A 28 -5.42 3.52 -8.30
C LEU A 28 -6.66 3.97 -7.55
N PHE A 29 -6.49 4.70 -6.47
CA PHE A 29 -7.53 5.43 -5.75
C PHE A 29 -6.87 6.51 -4.86
N PRO A 30 -7.56 7.59 -4.47
CA PRO A 30 -9.00 7.86 -4.66
C PRO A 30 -9.35 8.59 -5.97
N SER A 31 -8.40 8.83 -6.88
CA SER A 31 -8.62 9.69 -8.06
C SER A 31 -9.74 9.21 -8.99
N ASN A 32 -10.09 7.92 -8.94
CA ASN A 32 -11.18 7.31 -9.70
C ASN A 32 -12.52 7.23 -8.94
N GLY A 33 -12.60 7.85 -7.74
CA GLY A 33 -13.79 7.84 -6.89
C GLY A 33 -13.99 6.54 -6.11
N VAL A 34 -13.02 5.63 -6.12
CA VAL A 34 -13.04 4.41 -5.27
C VAL A 34 -12.73 4.81 -3.84
N ASP A 35 -13.60 4.42 -2.92
CA ASP A 35 -13.42 4.54 -1.47
C ASP A 35 -13.28 3.13 -0.88
N VAL A 36 -12.23 2.90 -0.10
CA VAL A 36 -11.90 1.63 0.53
C VAL A 36 -11.37 1.89 1.95
N ASP A 37 -12.14 2.65 2.78
CA ASP A 37 -11.77 2.89 4.19
C ASP A 37 -11.38 1.56 4.87
N PRO A 38 -10.23 1.44 5.56
CA PRO A 38 -9.33 2.51 6.01
C PRO A 38 -8.18 2.88 5.05
N PHE A 39 -8.22 2.44 3.81
CA PHE A 39 -7.18 2.77 2.84
C PHE A 39 -7.51 4.09 2.14
N LEU A 40 -6.58 5.05 2.18
CA LEU A 40 -6.79 6.41 1.70
C LEU A 40 -6.30 6.63 0.27
N MET A 41 -5.23 5.95 -0.10
CA MET A 41 -4.57 6.13 -1.40
C MET A 41 -3.72 4.91 -1.72
N LEU A 42 -3.69 4.54 -3.00
CA LEU A 42 -2.71 3.61 -3.54
C LEU A 42 -2.12 4.15 -4.83
N ASP A 43 -0.82 4.36 -4.80
CA ASP A 43 0.00 4.68 -5.96
C ASP A 43 0.82 3.44 -6.36
N TYR A 44 0.75 3.08 -7.63
CA TYR A 44 1.53 2.00 -8.22
C TYR A 44 2.58 2.55 -9.18
N ALA A 45 3.85 2.48 -8.78
CA ALA A 45 4.98 2.67 -9.68
C ALA A 45 5.22 1.33 -10.41
N GLY A 46 4.64 1.18 -11.59
CA GLY A 46 4.84 0.01 -12.44
C GLY A 46 6.27 -0.10 -12.94
N PRO A 47 6.67 -1.26 -13.52
CA PRO A 47 8.04 -1.48 -13.94
C PRO A 47 8.55 -0.37 -14.86
N SER A 48 9.52 0.39 -14.38
CA SER A 48 10.14 1.51 -15.09
C SER A 48 11.65 1.39 -15.07
N ARG A 49 12.30 1.61 -16.22
CA ARG A 49 13.74 1.53 -16.30
C ARG A 49 14.39 2.87 -15.92
N PHE A 50 15.33 2.80 -15.00
CA PHE A 50 16.20 3.92 -14.63
C PHE A 50 17.63 3.66 -15.08
N GLU A 51 18.23 4.67 -15.70
CA GLU A 51 19.63 4.65 -16.03
C GLU A 51 20.50 4.99 -14.81
N PRO A 52 21.76 4.49 -14.75
CA PRO A 52 22.71 4.84 -13.72
C PRO A 52 22.81 6.35 -13.49
N ALA A 53 22.90 6.78 -12.25
CA ALA A 53 22.99 8.18 -11.88
C ALA A 53 24.04 8.43 -10.80
N LYS A 54 24.52 9.68 -10.71
CA LYS A 54 25.48 10.11 -9.68
C LYS A 54 24.78 10.57 -8.40
N LYS A 55 23.52 10.98 -8.51
CA LYS A 55 22.71 11.44 -7.40
C LYS A 55 21.45 10.59 -7.33
N PRO A 56 20.99 10.21 -6.12
CA PRO A 56 19.74 9.50 -5.97
C PRO A 56 18.58 10.37 -6.45
N ARG A 57 17.59 9.72 -7.07
CA ARG A 57 16.28 10.29 -7.40
C ARG A 57 15.29 9.89 -6.32
N GLY A 58 14.19 10.60 -6.21
CA GLY A 58 13.14 10.27 -5.25
C GLY A 58 12.35 11.47 -4.81
N VAL A 59 11.85 11.41 -3.59
CA VAL A 59 11.15 12.51 -2.93
C VAL A 59 12.00 12.99 -1.76
N GLY A 60 12.42 14.25 -1.84
CA GLY A 60 13.15 14.91 -0.76
C GLY A 60 12.26 15.12 0.48
N GLU A 61 12.77 15.85 1.44
CA GLU A 61 12.10 16.11 2.71
C GLU A 61 10.66 16.58 2.53
N HIS A 62 9.71 15.83 3.12
CA HIS A 62 8.31 16.19 3.14
C HIS A 62 7.65 15.62 4.41
N PRO A 63 6.59 16.30 4.92
CA PRO A 63 5.91 15.87 6.15
C PRO A 63 4.78 14.88 5.86
N HIS A 64 4.36 14.14 6.91
CA HIS A 64 3.07 13.45 6.98
C HIS A 64 2.48 13.56 8.37
N ARG A 65 1.14 13.57 8.48
CA ARG A 65 0.42 13.50 9.77
C ARG A 65 -0.92 12.80 9.60
N GLY A 66 -1.25 11.98 10.60
CA GLY A 66 -2.60 11.45 10.81
C GLY A 66 -2.90 10.12 10.12
N PHE A 67 -1.91 9.48 9.50
CA PHE A 67 -2.05 8.21 8.81
C PHE A 67 -0.74 7.42 8.78
N GLU A 68 -0.72 6.29 8.10
CA GLU A 68 0.44 5.44 7.90
C GLU A 68 0.78 5.35 6.42
N THR A 69 2.08 5.36 6.07
CA THR A 69 2.56 5.05 4.72
C THR A 69 3.13 3.64 4.69
N VAL A 70 2.76 2.88 3.68
CA VAL A 70 3.25 1.51 3.46
C VAL A 70 3.89 1.45 2.09
N THR A 71 5.20 1.17 2.04
CA THR A 71 5.96 1.00 0.80
C THR A 71 6.27 -0.47 0.62
N ILE A 72 5.84 -1.06 -0.52
CA ILE A 72 6.15 -2.44 -0.90
C ILE A 72 7.06 -2.40 -2.11
N ALA A 73 8.32 -2.80 -1.96
CA ALA A 73 9.27 -2.86 -3.07
C ALA A 73 9.16 -4.20 -3.80
N TYR A 74 9.02 -4.17 -5.12
CA TYR A 74 9.02 -5.36 -5.98
C TYR A 74 10.29 -5.48 -6.80
N GLN A 75 10.79 -4.37 -7.34
CA GLN A 75 12.05 -4.29 -8.09
C GLN A 75 12.74 -2.96 -7.77
N GLY A 76 14.06 -2.94 -7.80
CA GLY A 76 14.84 -1.80 -7.32
C GLY A 76 14.85 -1.70 -5.80
N SER A 77 15.36 -0.61 -5.25
CA SER A 77 15.43 -0.40 -3.81
C SER A 77 15.29 1.08 -3.44
N VAL A 78 14.69 1.33 -2.26
CA VAL A 78 14.41 2.66 -1.73
C VAL A 78 15.12 2.83 -0.39
N GLY A 79 15.89 3.90 -0.26
CA GLY A 79 16.41 4.37 1.02
C GLY A 79 15.43 5.33 1.67
N HIS A 80 15.22 5.20 2.95
CA HIS A 80 14.36 6.02 3.79
C HIS A 80 15.12 6.56 4.98
N ARG A 81 14.82 7.79 5.37
CA ARG A 81 15.14 8.35 6.69
C ARG A 81 14.05 9.32 7.15
N ASP A 82 13.88 9.44 8.47
CA ASP A 82 12.84 10.29 9.05
C ASP A 82 13.30 11.12 10.25
N SER A 83 12.52 12.13 10.60
CA SER A 83 12.78 13.05 11.70
C SER A 83 12.62 12.41 13.10
N ALA A 84 12.09 11.19 13.19
CA ALA A 84 12.04 10.43 14.45
C ALA A 84 13.34 9.63 14.70
N GLY A 85 14.33 9.74 13.78
CA GLY A 85 15.64 9.09 13.87
C GLY A 85 15.68 7.69 13.27
N ASN A 86 14.66 7.29 12.51
CA ASN A 86 14.70 6.01 11.81
C ASN A 86 15.31 6.18 10.43
N SER A 87 15.96 5.10 9.97
CA SER A 87 16.47 4.98 8.60
C SER A 87 16.49 3.51 8.20
N GLY A 88 16.43 3.25 6.90
CA GLY A 88 16.49 1.89 6.38
C GLY A 88 16.53 1.86 4.85
N VAL A 89 16.77 0.66 4.33
CA VAL A 89 16.64 0.36 2.90
C VAL A 89 15.59 -0.70 2.70
N ILE A 90 14.73 -0.50 1.72
CA ILE A 90 13.65 -1.40 1.33
C ILE A 90 14.10 -2.08 0.04
N TYR A 91 14.45 -3.37 0.14
CA TYR A 91 14.87 -4.21 -0.99
C TYR A 91 13.67 -4.96 -1.60
N PRO A 92 13.82 -5.54 -2.80
CA PRO A 92 12.76 -6.31 -3.42
C PRO A 92 12.20 -7.41 -2.51
N GLY A 93 10.90 -7.33 -2.26
CA GLY A 93 10.17 -8.20 -1.33
C GLY A 93 10.05 -7.68 0.10
N ASP A 94 10.78 -6.64 0.47
CA ASP A 94 10.64 -5.98 1.77
C ASP A 94 9.48 -4.99 1.77
N VAL A 95 9.04 -4.65 2.98
CA VAL A 95 7.98 -3.68 3.23
C VAL A 95 8.43 -2.69 4.30
N GLN A 96 8.19 -1.41 4.06
CA GLN A 96 8.25 -0.37 5.08
C GLN A 96 6.83 -0.03 5.52
N TRP A 97 6.60 0.04 6.82
CA TRP A 97 5.36 0.53 7.40
C TRP A 97 5.66 1.65 8.38
N MET A 98 5.46 2.89 7.95
CA MET A 98 5.73 4.07 8.77
C MET A 98 4.42 4.68 9.27
N THR A 99 4.25 4.74 10.58
CA THR A 99 3.16 5.47 11.22
C THR A 99 3.57 6.92 11.39
N ALA A 100 3.01 7.84 10.61
CA ALA A 100 3.29 9.26 10.77
C ALA A 100 2.61 9.87 12.00
N ALA A 101 1.40 9.43 12.33
CA ALA A 101 0.63 9.80 13.52
C ALA A 101 0.68 11.31 13.84
N SER A 102 1.30 11.75 14.96
CA SER A 102 1.38 13.16 15.34
C SER A 102 2.22 14.04 14.41
N GLY A 103 2.93 13.44 13.48
CA GLY A 103 3.72 14.12 12.46
C GLY A 103 5.16 13.65 12.40
N VAL A 104 5.64 13.47 11.19
CA VAL A 104 7.01 13.11 10.85
C VAL A 104 7.40 13.80 9.55
N VAL A 105 8.66 14.16 9.42
CA VAL A 105 9.28 14.58 8.16
C VAL A 105 10.16 13.43 7.69
N HIS A 106 10.06 13.04 6.42
CA HIS A 106 10.87 11.98 5.87
C HIS A 106 11.30 12.27 4.43
N GLU A 107 12.23 11.47 3.94
CA GLU A 107 12.57 11.39 2.51
C GLU A 107 12.63 9.94 2.07
N GLU A 108 12.35 9.72 0.79
CA GLU A 108 12.42 8.43 0.12
C GLU A 108 13.19 8.59 -1.19
N LEU A 109 14.36 7.98 -1.25
CA LEU A 109 15.27 8.11 -2.40
C LEU A 109 15.63 6.73 -2.94
N HIS A 110 15.93 6.63 -4.22
CA HIS A 110 16.57 5.43 -4.76
C HIS A 110 17.82 5.11 -3.94
N GLU A 111 17.97 3.86 -3.52
CA GLU A 111 19.11 3.42 -2.73
C GLU A 111 20.42 3.58 -3.52
N ALA A 112 21.56 3.69 -2.82
CA ALA A 112 22.86 4.05 -3.40
C ALA A 112 23.32 3.09 -4.50
N GLU A 113 23.23 1.77 -4.31
CA GLU A 113 23.64 0.80 -5.33
C GLU A 113 22.66 0.76 -6.51
N PHE A 114 21.34 0.90 -6.24
CA PHE A 114 20.36 1.04 -7.30
C PHE A 114 20.59 2.34 -8.10
N THR A 115 20.87 3.46 -7.43
CA THR A 115 21.23 4.73 -8.08
C THR A 115 22.42 4.58 -8.99
N LYS A 116 23.48 3.92 -8.52
CA LYS A 116 24.74 3.73 -9.25
C LYS A 116 24.61 2.81 -10.46
N ASN A 117 23.82 1.74 -10.33
CA ASN A 117 23.73 0.70 -11.35
C ASN A 117 22.51 0.87 -12.27
N GLY A 118 21.51 1.62 -11.86
CA GLY A 118 20.23 1.66 -12.53
C GLY A 118 19.49 0.32 -12.47
N GLY A 119 18.47 0.17 -13.28
CA GLY A 119 17.69 -1.07 -13.36
C GLY A 119 16.20 -0.82 -13.48
N ILE A 120 15.43 -1.87 -13.28
CA ILE A 120 13.97 -1.78 -13.21
C ILE A 120 13.57 -1.40 -11.79
N PHE A 121 12.64 -0.47 -11.68
CA PHE A 121 12.01 -0.04 -10.43
C PHE A 121 10.53 -0.36 -10.46
N GLU A 122 10.02 -0.97 -9.39
CA GLU A 122 8.60 -1.28 -9.22
C GLU A 122 8.25 -1.27 -7.73
N MET A 123 7.25 -0.48 -7.34
CA MET A 123 6.75 -0.45 -5.97
C MET A 123 5.27 -0.09 -5.90
N VAL A 124 4.67 -0.33 -4.73
CA VAL A 124 3.38 0.23 -4.29
C VAL A 124 3.62 1.14 -3.11
N GLN A 125 2.97 2.31 -3.14
CA GLN A 125 2.79 3.20 -1.99
C GLN A 125 1.33 3.19 -1.58
N LEU A 126 1.05 2.75 -0.36
CA LEU A 126 -0.29 2.67 0.21
C LEU A 126 -0.39 3.59 1.42
N TRP A 127 -1.46 4.37 1.52
CA TRP A 127 -1.78 5.13 2.72
C TRP A 127 -2.91 4.45 3.48
N VAL A 128 -2.67 4.21 4.77
CA VAL A 128 -3.64 3.60 5.69
C VAL A 128 -4.04 4.62 6.73
N ASN A 129 -5.34 4.88 6.87
CA ASN A 129 -5.86 5.84 7.83
C ASN A 129 -5.68 5.36 9.26
N LEU A 130 -5.66 6.31 10.19
CA LEU A 130 -5.68 6.06 11.62
C LEU A 130 -7.01 6.53 12.22
N PRO A 131 -7.58 5.79 13.19
CA PRO A 131 -8.69 6.31 13.99
C PRO A 131 -8.29 7.63 14.67
N LYS A 132 -9.23 8.53 14.89
CA LYS A 132 -9.03 9.83 15.55
C LYS A 132 -8.20 9.72 16.84
N ALA A 133 -8.50 8.70 17.65
CA ALA A 133 -7.79 8.45 18.90
C ALA A 133 -6.28 8.17 18.72
N GLN A 134 -5.86 7.77 17.51
CA GLN A 134 -4.47 7.40 17.21
C GLN A 134 -3.74 8.41 16.31
N LYS A 135 -4.45 9.39 15.72
CA LYS A 135 -3.85 10.37 14.80
C LYS A 135 -2.76 11.23 15.45
N MET A 136 -2.82 11.43 16.76
CA MET A 136 -1.83 12.21 17.53
C MET A 136 -0.93 11.32 18.40
N SER A 137 -0.87 10.01 18.16
CA SER A 137 0.06 9.10 18.81
C SER A 137 1.51 9.34 18.34
N LYS A 138 2.46 8.71 19.01
CA LYS A 138 3.88 8.82 18.65
C LYS A 138 4.16 8.14 17.30
N PRO A 139 4.94 8.76 16.40
CA PRO A 139 5.41 8.13 15.19
C PRO A 139 6.11 6.80 15.44
N ARG A 140 5.96 5.85 14.52
CA ARG A 140 6.53 4.50 14.60
C ARG A 140 7.03 4.06 13.22
N TYR A 141 8.13 3.34 13.19
CA TYR A 141 8.71 2.76 11.98
C TYR A 141 8.81 1.24 12.11
N GLN A 142 8.43 0.52 11.05
CA GLN A 142 8.56 -0.92 10.93
C GLN A 142 9.24 -1.24 9.59
N GLY A 143 10.50 -1.64 9.62
CA GLY A 143 11.18 -2.28 8.49
C GLY A 143 10.89 -3.78 8.53
N ILE A 144 10.16 -4.28 7.56
CA ILE A 144 9.74 -5.69 7.49
C ILE A 144 10.45 -6.33 6.30
N THR A 145 11.42 -7.19 6.59
CA THR A 145 12.15 -7.90 5.54
C THR A 145 11.31 -9.02 4.93
N LYS A 146 11.57 -9.36 3.69
CA LYS A 146 10.91 -10.49 3.00
C LYS A 146 10.98 -11.80 3.78
N ALA A 147 12.06 -12.00 4.54
CA ALA A 147 12.24 -13.20 5.36
C ALA A 147 11.28 -13.28 6.57
N GLN A 148 10.76 -12.14 7.03
CA GLN A 148 9.79 -12.06 8.12
C GLN A 148 8.35 -12.27 7.66
N ILE A 149 8.08 -12.11 6.35
CA ILE A 149 6.73 -12.21 5.78
C ILE A 149 6.42 -13.68 5.51
N PRO A 150 5.43 -14.29 6.18
CA PRO A 150 5.02 -15.66 5.92
C PRO A 150 4.53 -15.83 4.48
N VAL A 151 4.92 -16.96 3.88
CA VAL A 151 4.47 -17.38 2.56
C VAL A 151 3.57 -18.60 2.71
N ILE A 152 2.47 -18.59 2.00
CA ILE A 152 1.52 -19.70 1.89
C ILE A 152 1.60 -20.18 0.45
N GLU A 153 2.08 -21.39 0.24
CA GLU A 153 2.07 -22.05 -1.06
C GLU A 153 0.64 -22.47 -1.40
N LEU A 154 0.19 -22.18 -2.61
CA LEU A 154 -1.13 -22.52 -3.12
C LEU A 154 -1.07 -23.78 -3.98
N GLU A 155 -2.20 -24.50 -4.08
CA GLU A 155 -2.26 -25.81 -4.75
C GLU A 155 -1.89 -25.75 -6.24
N GLY A 156 -2.18 -24.62 -6.91
CA GLY A 156 -1.89 -24.40 -8.32
C GLY A 156 -0.45 -23.96 -8.63
N GLY A 157 0.40 -23.85 -7.59
CA GLY A 157 1.81 -23.43 -7.72
C GLY A 157 2.04 -21.93 -7.57
N GLY A 158 1.00 -21.17 -7.28
CA GLY A 158 1.10 -19.78 -6.83
C GLY A 158 1.42 -19.70 -5.33
N HIS A 159 1.43 -18.49 -4.81
CA HIS A 159 1.64 -18.26 -3.37
C HIS A 159 1.01 -16.95 -2.91
N ALA A 160 0.74 -16.87 -1.60
CA ALA A 160 0.31 -15.64 -0.93
C ALA A 160 1.32 -15.28 0.18
N ARG A 161 1.74 -14.01 0.20
CA ARG A 161 2.57 -13.41 1.25
C ARG A 161 1.67 -12.63 2.19
N VAL A 162 1.75 -12.89 3.48
CA VAL A 162 0.91 -12.24 4.50
C VAL A 162 1.71 -11.09 5.12
N ILE A 163 1.49 -9.87 4.64
CA ILE A 163 2.20 -8.67 5.12
C ILE A 163 1.58 -8.17 6.43
N ALA A 164 0.26 -8.06 6.47
CA ALA A 164 -0.51 -7.67 7.64
C ALA A 164 -1.76 -8.54 7.79
N GLY A 165 -2.26 -8.68 9.02
CA GLY A 165 -3.44 -9.47 9.34
C GLY A 165 -3.19 -10.96 9.34
N GLU A 166 -4.22 -11.75 9.04
CA GLU A 166 -4.16 -13.21 9.08
C GLU A 166 -4.75 -13.83 7.80
N LEU A 167 -4.07 -14.83 7.27
CA LEU A 167 -4.55 -15.66 6.17
C LEU A 167 -4.24 -17.13 6.47
N LEU A 168 -5.26 -17.99 6.45
CA LEU A 168 -5.14 -19.44 6.65
C LEU A 168 -4.27 -19.83 7.85
N GLY A 169 -4.44 -19.12 8.98
CA GLY A 169 -3.68 -19.35 10.22
C GLY A 169 -2.25 -18.80 10.22
N ARG A 170 -1.85 -18.02 9.21
CA ARG A 170 -0.55 -17.34 9.18
C ARG A 170 -0.74 -15.86 9.48
N LEU A 171 -0.02 -15.36 10.49
CA LEU A 171 -0.06 -13.96 10.91
C LEU A 171 1.04 -13.16 10.22
N GLY A 172 0.68 -12.04 9.60
CA GLY A 172 1.60 -11.06 9.06
C GLY A 172 2.38 -10.33 10.15
N PRO A 173 3.62 -9.91 9.89
CA PRO A 173 4.49 -9.25 10.85
C PRO A 173 4.11 -7.79 11.14
N ALA A 174 3.37 -7.12 10.25
CA ALA A 174 3.01 -5.72 10.44
C ALA A 174 2.06 -5.54 11.62
N LYS A 175 2.39 -4.58 12.50
CA LYS A 175 1.55 -4.18 13.62
C LYS A 175 0.68 -3.00 13.19
N THR A 176 -0.62 -3.17 13.17
CA THR A 176 -1.61 -2.19 12.76
C THR A 176 -2.39 -1.63 13.95
N PHE A 177 -3.08 -0.49 13.77
CA PHE A 177 -3.94 0.11 14.80
C PHE A 177 -5.40 -0.37 14.69
N THR A 178 -5.79 -0.79 13.50
CA THR A 178 -7.10 -1.38 13.20
C THR A 178 -6.89 -2.75 12.56
N GLN A 179 -7.98 -3.50 12.38
CA GLN A 179 -7.92 -4.78 11.68
C GLN A 179 -7.70 -4.53 10.18
N VAL A 180 -6.48 -4.75 9.73
CA VAL A 180 -6.08 -4.61 8.33
C VAL A 180 -5.43 -5.89 7.85
N ASN A 181 -5.87 -6.39 6.71
CA ASN A 181 -5.23 -7.46 5.97
C ASN A 181 -4.59 -6.89 4.70
N LEU A 182 -3.34 -7.23 4.49
CA LEU A 182 -2.57 -6.87 3.31
C LEU A 182 -1.83 -8.11 2.80
N PHE A 183 -2.28 -8.63 1.65
CA PHE A 183 -1.74 -9.85 1.06
C PHE A 183 -1.22 -9.59 -0.35
N ASP A 184 0.01 -10.04 -0.61
CA ASP A 184 0.62 -10.00 -1.93
C ASP A 184 0.52 -11.41 -2.53
N VAL A 185 -0.28 -11.58 -3.60
CA VAL A 185 -0.71 -12.87 -4.13
C VAL A 185 -0.23 -13.05 -5.56
N ILE A 186 0.41 -14.17 -5.81
CA ILE A 186 0.79 -14.61 -7.15
C ILE A 186 0.02 -15.88 -7.47
N LEU A 187 -0.71 -15.86 -8.58
CA LEU A 187 -1.42 -17.04 -9.10
C LEU A 187 -0.82 -17.45 -10.46
N LYS A 188 -0.75 -18.74 -10.68
CA LYS A 188 -0.36 -19.32 -11.96
C LYS A 188 -1.55 -19.40 -12.90
N ALA A 189 -1.29 -19.41 -14.22
CA ALA A 189 -2.33 -19.56 -15.21
C ALA A 189 -3.18 -20.82 -14.95
N GLY A 190 -4.50 -20.67 -14.91
CA GLY A 190 -5.46 -21.71 -14.59
C GLY A 190 -5.69 -21.97 -13.09
N GLU A 191 -4.94 -21.32 -12.22
CA GLU A 191 -5.10 -21.48 -10.77
C GLU A 191 -6.33 -20.76 -10.26
N ARG A 192 -7.05 -21.43 -9.35
CA ARG A 192 -8.20 -20.89 -8.63
C ARG A 192 -7.90 -20.86 -7.15
N PHE A 193 -8.15 -19.72 -6.53
CA PHE A 193 -7.97 -19.51 -5.08
C PHE A 193 -9.22 -18.86 -4.50
N GLU A 194 -9.86 -19.54 -3.54
CA GLU A 194 -10.89 -18.95 -2.71
C GLU A 194 -10.21 -18.31 -1.49
N LEU A 195 -10.15 -16.99 -1.53
CA LEU A 195 -9.48 -16.17 -0.52
C LEU A 195 -10.50 -15.80 0.56
N PRO A 196 -10.35 -16.25 1.82
CA PRO A 196 -11.19 -15.81 2.92
C PRO A 196 -10.87 -14.36 3.29
N LEU A 197 -11.92 -13.58 3.51
CA LEU A 197 -11.85 -12.18 3.95
C LEU A 197 -12.92 -11.97 5.04
N PRO A 198 -12.66 -11.13 6.06
CA PRO A 198 -13.67 -10.88 7.09
C PRO A 198 -14.95 -10.25 6.52
N ASP A 199 -16.10 -10.71 6.98
CA ASP A 199 -17.38 -10.04 6.78
C ASP A 199 -17.38 -8.68 7.50
N GLY A 200 -17.98 -7.65 6.91
CA GLY A 200 -17.96 -6.27 7.43
C GLY A 200 -16.68 -5.47 7.10
N HIS A 201 -15.67 -6.09 6.48
CA HIS A 201 -14.51 -5.34 6.00
C HIS A 201 -14.75 -4.77 4.60
N ASN A 202 -14.35 -3.53 4.38
CA ASN A 202 -14.06 -3.06 3.04
C ASN A 202 -12.88 -3.86 2.47
N ALA A 203 -12.94 -4.19 1.19
CA ALA A 203 -11.87 -4.93 0.55
C ALA A 203 -11.69 -4.49 -0.91
N ALA A 204 -10.51 -4.77 -1.46
CA ALA A 204 -10.23 -4.57 -2.88
C ALA A 204 -9.25 -5.60 -3.41
N VAL A 205 -9.48 -6.02 -4.66
CA VAL A 205 -8.50 -6.77 -5.46
C VAL A 205 -7.77 -5.78 -6.35
N VAL A 206 -6.49 -5.62 -6.14
CA VAL A 206 -5.61 -4.80 -6.98
C VAL A 206 -4.83 -5.70 -7.91
N LEU A 207 -5.02 -5.56 -9.21
CA LEU A 207 -4.24 -6.24 -10.23
C LEU A 207 -3.00 -5.40 -10.56
N ARG A 208 -1.82 -5.88 -10.16
CA ARG A 208 -0.56 -5.27 -10.59
C ARG A 208 -0.28 -5.63 -12.05
N LYS A 209 -0.44 -6.91 -12.39
CA LYS A 209 -0.24 -7.43 -13.76
C LYS A 209 -0.92 -8.78 -13.92
N GLY A 210 -1.45 -9.08 -15.11
CA GLY A 210 -1.99 -10.39 -15.48
C GLY A 210 -3.44 -10.34 -15.91
N ASP A 211 -4.17 -11.42 -15.59
CA ASP A 211 -5.57 -11.58 -15.99
C ASP A 211 -6.28 -12.47 -14.93
N VAL A 212 -7.25 -11.93 -14.23
CA VAL A 212 -7.98 -12.61 -13.17
C VAL A 212 -9.48 -12.45 -13.35
N LEU A 213 -10.20 -13.56 -13.24
CA LEU A 213 -11.65 -13.60 -13.13
C LEU A 213 -12.02 -13.65 -11.63
N ILE A 214 -12.82 -12.69 -11.19
CA ILE A 214 -13.27 -12.55 -9.81
C ILE A 214 -14.69 -13.09 -9.71
N ASN A 215 -14.94 -14.00 -8.78
CA ASN A 215 -16.24 -14.64 -8.49
C ASN A 215 -16.92 -15.27 -9.72
N GLY A 216 -16.16 -15.58 -10.78
CA GLY A 216 -16.69 -16.14 -12.02
C GLY A 216 -17.43 -15.16 -12.93
N THR A 217 -17.47 -13.86 -12.60
CA THR A 217 -18.26 -12.84 -13.33
C THR A 217 -17.45 -11.64 -13.78
N ASP A 218 -16.56 -11.13 -12.95
CA ASP A 218 -15.85 -9.86 -13.19
C ASP A 218 -14.39 -10.10 -13.54
N THR A 219 -13.89 -9.43 -14.56
CA THR A 219 -12.51 -9.62 -15.03
C THR A 219 -11.68 -8.35 -14.84
N LEU A 220 -10.47 -8.52 -14.28
CA LEU A 220 -9.38 -7.56 -14.40
C LEU A 220 -8.33 -8.12 -15.32
N SER A 221 -7.98 -7.40 -16.40
CA SER A 221 -7.00 -7.84 -17.40
C SER A 221 -6.05 -6.70 -17.76
N GLY A 222 -4.76 -6.95 -17.66
CA GLY A 222 -3.70 -5.99 -17.99
C GLY A 222 -2.83 -5.61 -16.81
N GLU A 223 -2.78 -4.33 -16.49
CA GLU A 223 -1.88 -3.78 -15.46
C GLU A 223 -2.51 -2.56 -14.77
N ALA A 224 -2.32 -2.46 -13.47
CA ALA A 224 -2.79 -1.35 -12.62
C ALA A 224 -4.32 -1.15 -12.68
N LEU A 225 -5.06 -2.18 -12.26
CA LEU A 225 -6.51 -2.12 -12.12
C LEU A 225 -6.91 -2.44 -10.68
N ILE A 226 -8.11 -2.01 -10.30
CA ILE A 226 -8.68 -2.28 -8.99
C ILE A 226 -10.15 -2.67 -9.11
N ALA A 227 -10.55 -3.66 -8.33
CA ALA A 227 -11.94 -4.04 -8.09
C ALA A 227 -12.24 -3.92 -6.59
N PRO A 228 -12.92 -2.84 -6.14
CA PRO A 228 -13.45 -2.78 -4.78
C PRO A 228 -14.56 -3.81 -4.62
N LEU A 229 -14.63 -4.36 -3.40
CA LEU A 229 -15.57 -5.41 -3.02
C LEU A 229 -16.53 -4.88 -1.94
N SER A 230 -17.71 -5.50 -1.85
CA SER A 230 -18.70 -5.17 -0.81
C SER A 230 -18.18 -5.48 0.60
N GLU A 231 -18.69 -4.77 1.60
CA GLU A 231 -18.46 -5.08 3.01
C GLU A 231 -19.04 -6.46 3.36
N GLU A 232 -20.23 -6.77 2.84
CA GLU A 232 -20.90 -8.05 3.03
C GLU A 232 -20.19 -9.19 2.32
N GLY A 233 -20.09 -10.33 2.99
CA GLY A 233 -19.48 -11.55 2.50
C GLY A 233 -18.13 -11.85 3.17
N ASP A 234 -17.74 -13.12 3.13
CA ASP A 234 -16.60 -13.66 3.87
C ASP A 234 -15.53 -14.31 2.99
N ALA A 235 -15.66 -14.17 1.66
CA ALA A 235 -14.68 -14.68 0.71
C ALA A 235 -14.72 -13.94 -0.64
N VAL A 236 -13.66 -14.11 -1.43
CA VAL A 236 -13.61 -13.79 -2.86
C VAL A 236 -12.92 -14.93 -3.60
N THR A 237 -13.49 -15.36 -4.72
CA THR A 237 -12.85 -16.36 -5.58
C THR A 237 -12.06 -15.66 -6.70
N LEU A 238 -10.79 -16.01 -6.81
CA LEU A 238 -9.86 -15.50 -7.81
C LEU A 238 -9.46 -16.65 -8.74
N GLU A 239 -9.66 -16.50 -10.05
CA GLU A 239 -9.24 -17.47 -11.06
C GLU A 239 -8.31 -16.81 -12.07
N ALA A 240 -7.04 -17.18 -12.07
CA ALA A 240 -6.04 -16.61 -12.95
C ALA A 240 -6.17 -17.16 -14.36
N LYS A 241 -6.36 -16.31 -15.36
CA LYS A 241 -6.38 -16.70 -16.77
C LYS A 241 -4.98 -16.66 -17.41
N ALA A 242 -4.04 -15.99 -16.79
CA ALA A 242 -2.61 -15.93 -17.07
C ALA A 242 -1.83 -15.88 -15.77
N ASP A 243 -0.51 -15.93 -15.79
CA ASP A 243 0.30 -15.65 -14.59
C ASP A 243 -0.04 -14.26 -14.07
N THR A 244 -0.52 -14.17 -12.82
CA THR A 244 -1.18 -13.00 -12.28
C THR A 244 -0.56 -12.56 -10.96
N GLN A 245 -0.39 -11.26 -10.78
CA GLN A 245 0.17 -10.62 -9.59
C GLN A 245 -0.87 -9.66 -9.01
N LEU A 246 -1.27 -9.93 -7.77
CA LEU A 246 -2.33 -9.21 -7.08
C LEU A 246 -1.82 -8.63 -5.76
N LEU A 247 -2.42 -7.52 -5.33
CA LEU A 247 -2.38 -7.07 -3.96
C LEU A 247 -3.81 -7.05 -3.43
N ILE A 248 -4.04 -7.68 -2.29
CA ILE A 248 -5.35 -7.76 -1.65
C ILE A 248 -5.35 -6.83 -0.45
N LEU A 249 -6.28 -5.91 -0.45
CA LEU A 249 -6.56 -5.00 0.66
C LEU A 249 -7.85 -5.43 1.34
N SER A 250 -7.85 -5.49 2.67
CA SER A 250 -9.06 -5.67 3.46
C SER A 250 -8.89 -5.01 4.81
N GLY A 251 -9.87 -4.24 5.26
CA GLY A 251 -9.80 -3.55 6.54
C GLY A 251 -11.17 -3.26 7.13
N GLU A 252 -11.24 -3.31 8.47
CA GLU A 252 -12.40 -2.82 9.19
C GLU A 252 -12.57 -1.33 8.94
N PRO A 253 -13.75 -0.87 8.47
CA PRO A 253 -13.99 0.56 8.24
C PRO A 253 -13.81 1.37 9.52
N ILE A 254 -13.06 2.47 9.46
CA ILE A 254 -12.95 3.40 10.59
C ILE A 254 -14.23 4.21 10.74
N ALA A 255 -14.90 4.50 9.63
CA ALA A 255 -16.19 5.19 9.60
C ALA A 255 -16.18 6.55 10.35
N GLU A 256 -15.07 7.24 10.37
CA GLU A 256 -14.91 8.58 10.93
C GLU A 256 -14.77 9.62 9.82
N PRO A 257 -15.12 10.91 10.07
CA PRO A 257 -14.89 11.97 9.09
C PRO A 257 -13.43 12.04 8.67
N VAL A 258 -13.19 12.18 7.37
CA VAL A 258 -11.85 12.36 6.79
C VAL A 258 -11.73 13.76 6.20
N ALA A 259 -10.80 14.55 6.72
CA ALA A 259 -10.35 15.79 6.13
C ALA A 259 -8.91 15.62 5.64
N SER A 260 -8.62 16.00 4.40
CA SER A 260 -7.30 15.87 3.81
C SER A 260 -6.84 17.17 3.15
N TYR A 261 -5.57 17.48 3.29
CA TYR A 261 -4.92 18.58 2.60
C TYR A 261 -3.43 18.27 2.37
N GLY A 262 -3.07 18.00 1.13
CA GLY A 262 -1.71 17.58 0.78
C GLY A 262 -1.26 16.36 1.58
N PRO A 263 -0.16 16.45 2.34
CA PRO A 263 0.42 15.32 3.07
C PRO A 263 -0.19 15.11 4.47
N PHE A 264 -1.34 15.70 4.77
CA PHE A 264 -2.01 15.62 6.07
C PHE A 264 -3.41 15.05 5.94
N VAL A 265 -3.76 14.09 6.81
CA VAL A 265 -5.09 13.48 6.88
C VAL A 265 -5.56 13.47 8.33
N MET A 266 -6.55 14.30 8.61
CA MET A 266 -7.13 14.50 9.93
C MET A 266 -8.64 14.25 9.91
N ASN A 267 -9.37 14.63 10.96
CA ASN A 267 -10.82 14.50 11.00
C ASN A 267 -11.54 15.83 10.74
N THR A 268 -10.86 16.97 10.93
CA THR A 268 -11.45 18.31 10.71
C THR A 268 -10.49 19.24 9.97
N HIS A 269 -11.04 20.34 9.41
CA HIS A 269 -10.23 21.36 8.76
C HIS A 269 -9.37 22.17 9.76
N GLU A 270 -9.84 22.33 11.00
CA GLU A 270 -9.08 22.98 12.07
C GLU A 270 -7.83 22.16 12.42
N GLU A 271 -7.97 20.84 12.50
CA GLU A 271 -6.84 19.92 12.72
C GLU A 271 -5.83 19.95 11.56
N LEU A 272 -6.30 20.13 10.32
CA LEU A 272 -5.42 20.33 9.15
C LEU A 272 -4.67 21.66 9.22
N ALA A 273 -5.35 22.74 9.58
CA ALA A 273 -4.70 24.05 9.77
C ALA A 273 -3.61 23.95 10.84
N GLN A 274 -3.90 23.29 11.96
CA GLN A 274 -2.92 23.04 13.01
C GLN A 274 -1.73 22.20 12.51
N ALA A 275 -1.97 21.19 11.66
CA ALA A 275 -0.89 20.39 11.08
C ALA A 275 0.07 21.23 10.21
N VAL A 276 -0.48 22.16 9.42
CA VAL A 276 0.32 23.08 8.60
C VAL A 276 1.15 24.02 9.47
N GLU A 277 0.56 24.58 10.54
CA GLU A 277 1.27 25.43 11.50
C GLU A 277 2.38 24.68 12.24
N ASP A 278 2.10 23.46 12.68
CA ASP A 278 3.06 22.61 13.36
C ASP A 278 4.27 22.27 12.47
N TYR A 279 4.00 21.95 11.22
CA TYR A 279 5.07 21.70 10.25
C TYR A 279 5.93 22.96 10.02
N ARG A 280 5.30 24.11 9.75
CA ARG A 280 6.01 25.38 9.54
C ARG A 280 6.84 25.81 10.75
N ALA A 281 6.38 25.48 11.96
CA ALA A 281 7.09 25.76 13.21
C ALA A 281 8.16 24.71 13.57
N GLY A 282 8.41 23.71 12.72
CA GLY A 282 9.40 22.65 12.95
C GLY A 282 8.98 21.61 14.00
N ARG A 283 7.71 21.59 14.42
CA ARG A 283 7.24 20.67 15.47
C ARG A 283 7.13 19.20 15.02
N MET A 284 7.28 18.91 13.73
CA MET A 284 7.39 17.55 13.21
C MET A 284 8.84 17.08 13.07
N GLY A 285 9.80 17.88 13.57
CA GLY A 285 11.24 17.61 13.46
C GLY A 285 11.82 17.98 12.09
N HIS A 286 13.10 17.65 11.93
CA HIS A 286 13.87 17.85 10.70
C HIS A 286 14.76 16.63 10.48
N LEU A 287 15.13 16.36 9.24
CA LEU A 287 16.15 15.35 8.97
C LEU A 287 17.52 15.85 9.44
N ALA A 288 18.28 14.97 10.09
CA ALA A 288 19.64 15.26 10.56
C ALA A 288 20.66 15.07 9.42
#